data_3fb077cabe68a589ffec8b3ebaa716e4
#
_entry.id   3fb077cabe68a589ffec8b3ebaa716e4
#
_cell.length_a   1.000
_cell.length_b   1.000
_cell.length_c   1.000
_cell.angle_alpha   90.00
_cell.angle_beta   90.00
_cell.angle_gamma   90.00
#
_symmetry.space_group_name_H-M   'P 1'
#
loop_
_entity.id
_entity.type
_entity.pdbx_description
1 polymer ?
#
loop_
_entity_poly.entity_id
_entity_poly.type
_entity_poly.pdbx_seq_one_letter_code
_entity_poly.pdbx_strand_id
1 'polypeptide(L)'
;MARVKRGVTAHARHKKVLEQAKGFYGRRKNTIRTAKAAVDKAGQYAYRDRKVRKRNFRSLWIQRINAAARLEGLTYATFIHGLDLSGIEIDRKVLSDIAGNDPVAFKAIAEKVRAALA
;
A
#
# COMPACT_ATOMS: atom_id res chain seq x y z
N MET A 1 -41.12 -33.78 20.16
CA MET A 1 -39.78 -33.30 20.54
C MET A 1 -39.05 -32.77 19.27
N ALA A 2 -38.52 -31.58 19.38
CA ALA A 2 -37.80 -30.96 18.24
C ALA A 2 -36.49 -31.69 17.99
N ARG A 3 -36.22 -32.00 16.70
CA ARG A 3 -35.00 -32.65 16.26
C ARG A 3 -33.98 -31.58 15.80
N VAL A 4 -32.79 -31.64 16.33
CA VAL A 4 -31.71 -30.76 15.88
C VAL A 4 -31.25 -31.18 14.48
N LYS A 5 -31.32 -30.25 13.55
CA LYS A 5 -30.91 -30.47 12.17
C LYS A 5 -29.75 -29.50 11.81
N ARG A 6 -28.84 -29.96 10.96
CA ARG A 6 -27.66 -29.19 10.58
C ARG A 6 -27.91 -28.19 9.43
N GLY A 7 -29.11 -28.21 8.82
CA GLY A 7 -29.42 -27.38 7.65
C GLY A 7 -29.23 -25.90 7.88
N VAL A 8 -29.68 -25.38 9.01
CA VAL A 8 -29.58 -23.95 9.32
C VAL A 8 -28.12 -23.53 9.51
N THR A 9 -27.35 -24.29 10.28
CA THR A 9 -25.96 -23.96 10.56
C THR A 9 -25.09 -24.08 9.31
N ALA A 10 -25.28 -25.14 8.52
CA ALA A 10 -24.56 -25.34 7.27
C ALA A 10 -24.86 -24.23 6.27
N HIS A 11 -26.13 -23.84 6.12
CA HIS A 11 -26.53 -22.77 5.23
C HIS A 11 -25.90 -21.42 5.66
N ALA A 12 -25.86 -21.13 6.94
CA ALA A 12 -25.26 -19.91 7.46
C ALA A 12 -23.76 -19.85 7.13
N ARG A 13 -23.05 -20.97 7.28
CA ARG A 13 -21.62 -21.05 6.93
C ARG A 13 -21.39 -20.84 5.45
N HIS A 14 -22.20 -21.48 4.60
CA HIS A 14 -22.13 -21.35 3.15
C HIS A 14 -22.45 -19.92 2.72
N LYS A 15 -23.47 -19.32 3.30
CA LYS A 15 -23.86 -17.95 3.00
C LYS A 15 -22.73 -16.97 3.32
N LYS A 16 -22.03 -17.17 4.42
CA LYS A 16 -20.88 -16.35 4.82
C LYS A 16 -19.78 -16.37 3.76
N VAL A 17 -19.45 -17.57 3.28
CA VAL A 17 -18.42 -17.74 2.22
C VAL A 17 -18.88 -17.10 0.93
N LEU A 18 -20.13 -17.33 0.53
CA LEU A 18 -20.67 -16.83 -0.73
C LEU A 18 -20.79 -15.30 -0.74
N GLU A 19 -21.06 -14.69 0.41
CA GLU A 19 -21.06 -13.23 0.52
C GLU A 19 -19.67 -12.64 0.28
N GLN A 20 -18.64 -13.31 0.76
CA GLN A 20 -17.25 -12.90 0.50
C GLN A 20 -16.84 -13.13 -0.95
N ALA A 21 -17.52 -14.03 -1.66
CA ALA A 21 -17.23 -14.35 -3.05
C ALA A 21 -18.04 -13.52 -4.04
N LYS A 22 -18.83 -12.56 -3.61
CA LYS A 22 -19.60 -11.68 -4.51
C LYS A 22 -18.69 -11.01 -5.51
N GLY A 23 -19.14 -11.02 -6.78
CA GLY A 23 -18.40 -10.42 -7.88
C GLY A 23 -17.34 -11.31 -8.50
N PHE A 24 -17.13 -12.51 -7.97
CA PHE A 24 -16.15 -13.44 -8.52
C PHE A 24 -16.65 -14.01 -9.83
N TYR A 25 -15.72 -14.35 -10.71
CA TYR A 25 -16.02 -14.79 -12.05
C TYR A 25 -16.65 -16.19 -12.07
N GLY A 26 -17.68 -16.35 -12.89
CA GLY A 26 -18.32 -17.63 -13.13
C GLY A 26 -18.95 -18.23 -11.88
N ARG A 27 -18.75 -19.54 -11.70
CA ARG A 27 -19.35 -20.28 -10.59
C ARG A 27 -18.64 -20.07 -9.24
N ARG A 28 -17.54 -19.33 -9.21
CA ARG A 28 -16.84 -18.99 -7.98
C ARG A 28 -17.69 -18.11 -7.05
N LYS A 29 -18.68 -17.43 -7.58
CA LYS A 29 -19.57 -16.56 -6.79
C LYS A 29 -20.80 -17.27 -6.22
N ASN A 30 -21.17 -18.46 -6.76
CA ASN A 30 -22.46 -19.08 -6.43
C ASN A 30 -22.39 -20.56 -6.08
N THR A 31 -21.27 -21.25 -6.26
CA THR A 31 -21.10 -22.66 -5.85
C THR A 31 -20.12 -22.72 -4.67
N ILE A 32 -20.53 -23.40 -3.59
CA ILE A 32 -19.79 -23.36 -2.31
C ILE A 32 -18.36 -23.92 -2.43
N ARG A 33 -18.17 -25.03 -3.12
CA ARG A 33 -16.85 -25.65 -3.23
C ARG A 33 -15.85 -24.74 -3.94
N THR A 34 -16.23 -24.23 -5.10
CA THR A 34 -15.40 -23.29 -5.86
C THR A 34 -15.27 -21.94 -5.16
N ALA A 35 -16.34 -21.46 -4.54
CA ALA A 35 -16.34 -20.20 -3.78
C ALA A 35 -15.39 -20.26 -2.59
N LYS A 36 -15.39 -21.37 -1.87
CA LYS A 36 -14.52 -21.58 -0.71
C LYS A 36 -13.04 -21.55 -1.13
N ALA A 37 -12.70 -22.25 -2.20
CA ALA A 37 -11.34 -22.25 -2.72
C ALA A 37 -10.93 -20.85 -3.20
N ALA A 38 -11.84 -20.15 -3.88
CA ALA A 38 -11.58 -18.80 -4.37
C ALA A 38 -11.39 -17.79 -3.23
N VAL A 39 -12.21 -17.87 -2.18
CA VAL A 39 -12.12 -17.01 -1.01
C VAL A 39 -10.82 -17.27 -0.24
N ASP A 40 -10.43 -18.53 -0.08
CA ASP A 40 -9.15 -18.89 0.55
C ASP A 40 -7.98 -18.29 -0.22
N LYS A 41 -8.01 -18.38 -1.54
CA LYS A 41 -6.96 -17.81 -2.39
C LYS A 41 -6.96 -16.28 -2.31
N ALA A 42 -8.15 -15.67 -2.30
CA ALA A 42 -8.29 -14.22 -2.13
C ALA A 42 -7.69 -13.76 -0.81
N GLY A 43 -7.90 -14.53 0.26
CA GLY A 43 -7.30 -14.26 1.58
C GLY A 43 -5.78 -14.31 1.55
N GLN A 44 -5.21 -15.30 0.86
CA GLN A 44 -3.76 -15.42 0.68
C GLN A 44 -3.21 -14.23 -0.09
N TYR A 45 -3.87 -13.82 -1.16
CA TYR A 45 -3.47 -12.66 -1.95
C TYR A 45 -3.58 -11.37 -1.12
N ALA A 46 -4.64 -11.23 -0.34
CA ALA A 46 -4.83 -10.06 0.51
C ALA A 46 -3.70 -9.93 1.54
N TYR A 47 -3.33 -11.04 2.18
CA TYR A 47 -2.22 -11.07 3.14
C TYR A 47 -0.90 -10.66 2.47
N ARG A 48 -0.59 -11.32 1.36
CA ARG A 48 0.64 -11.05 0.59
C ARG A 48 0.68 -9.60 0.13
N ASP A 49 -0.43 -9.12 -0.43
CA ASP A 49 -0.48 -7.81 -1.09
C ASP A 49 -0.55 -6.66 -0.09
N ARG A 50 -1.00 -6.88 1.13
CA ARG A 50 -0.85 -5.88 2.19
C ARG A 50 0.63 -5.58 2.46
N LYS A 51 1.48 -6.62 2.41
CA LYS A 51 2.93 -6.44 2.53
C LYS A 51 3.53 -5.78 1.28
N VAL A 52 3.10 -6.21 0.11
CA VAL A 52 3.56 -5.65 -1.18
C VAL A 52 3.13 -4.19 -1.32
N ARG A 53 1.94 -3.83 -0.81
CA ARG A 53 1.46 -2.44 -0.87
C ARG A 53 2.42 -1.47 -0.21
N LYS A 54 3.00 -1.87 0.93
CA LYS A 54 4.00 -1.03 1.62
C LYS A 54 5.23 -0.80 0.75
N ARG A 55 5.70 -1.84 0.05
CA ARG A 55 6.84 -1.74 -0.86
C ARG A 55 6.52 -0.86 -2.07
N ASN A 56 5.30 -1.01 -2.61
CA ASN A 56 4.88 -0.24 -3.77
C ASN A 56 4.75 1.24 -3.44
N PHE A 57 4.19 1.58 -2.29
CA PHE A 57 4.09 2.97 -1.86
C PHE A 57 5.47 3.56 -1.61
N ARG A 58 6.39 2.80 -1.00
CA ARG A 58 7.75 3.27 -0.80
C ARG A 58 8.43 3.59 -2.13
N SER A 59 8.26 2.73 -3.13
CA SER A 59 8.80 2.97 -4.48
C SER A 59 8.21 4.24 -5.09
N LEU A 60 6.92 4.46 -4.92
CA LEU A 60 6.24 5.66 -5.41
C LEU A 60 6.77 6.91 -4.72
N TRP A 61 6.95 6.87 -3.40
CA TRP A 61 7.50 7.99 -2.64
C TRP A 61 8.91 8.35 -3.13
N ILE A 62 9.74 7.32 -3.34
CA ILE A 62 11.11 7.51 -3.85
C ILE A 62 11.08 8.16 -5.23
N GLN A 63 10.20 7.72 -6.13
CA GLN A 63 10.08 8.31 -7.47
C GLN A 63 9.68 9.79 -7.40
N ARG A 64 8.71 10.12 -6.56
CA ARG A 64 8.25 11.50 -6.40
C ARG A 64 9.32 12.39 -5.81
N ILE A 65 10.01 11.91 -4.78
CA ILE A 65 11.11 12.64 -4.15
C ILE A 65 12.24 12.85 -5.17
N ASN A 66 12.58 11.81 -5.93
CA ASN A 66 13.62 11.89 -6.96
C ASN A 66 13.28 12.93 -8.03
N ALA A 67 12.02 12.91 -8.50
CA ALA A 67 11.56 13.89 -9.50
C ALA A 67 11.70 15.32 -8.98
N ALA A 68 11.26 15.57 -7.76
CA ALA A 68 11.35 16.90 -7.15
C ALA A 68 12.81 17.32 -6.89
N ALA A 69 13.64 16.37 -6.43
CA ALA A 69 15.07 16.64 -6.21
C ALA A 69 15.78 17.03 -7.52
N ARG A 70 15.43 16.38 -8.63
CA ARG A 70 16.02 16.69 -9.93
C ARG A 70 15.61 18.07 -10.43
N LEU A 71 14.42 18.52 -10.12
CA LEU A 71 14.01 19.90 -10.42
C LEU A 71 14.90 20.92 -9.68
N GLU A 72 15.45 20.54 -8.54
CA GLU A 72 16.35 21.36 -7.75
C GLU A 72 17.83 21.09 -8.07
N GLY A 73 18.11 20.29 -9.12
CA GLY A 73 19.46 19.97 -9.54
C GLY A 73 20.17 18.91 -8.72
N LEU A 74 19.44 18.14 -7.93
CA LEU A 74 19.98 17.08 -7.10
C LEU A 74 19.52 15.72 -7.57
N THR A 75 20.32 14.67 -7.33
CA THR A 75 19.86 13.29 -7.49
C THR A 75 19.23 12.82 -6.18
N TYR A 76 18.45 11.73 -6.26
CA TYR A 76 17.84 11.15 -5.05
C TYR A 76 18.91 10.76 -4.01
N ALA A 77 19.99 10.12 -4.46
CA ALA A 77 21.07 9.67 -3.57
C ALA A 77 21.72 10.84 -2.83
N THR A 78 22.06 11.91 -3.56
CA THR A 78 22.67 13.09 -2.95
C THR A 78 21.70 13.82 -2.03
N PHE A 79 20.42 13.85 -2.42
CA PHE A 79 19.38 14.48 -1.59
C PHE A 79 19.23 13.77 -0.24
N ILE A 80 19.12 12.44 -0.25
CA ILE A 80 18.99 11.63 0.97
C ILE A 80 20.24 11.74 1.84
N HIS A 81 21.42 11.69 1.23
CA HIS A 81 22.68 11.85 1.94
C HIS A 81 22.75 13.23 2.62
N GLY A 82 22.35 14.27 1.92
CA GLY A 82 22.30 15.62 2.48
C GLY A 82 21.29 15.79 3.59
N LEU A 83 20.17 15.09 3.54
CA LEU A 83 19.21 15.06 4.65
C LEU A 83 19.83 14.46 5.91
N ASP A 84 20.56 13.37 5.77
CA ASP A 84 21.27 12.76 6.90
C ASP A 84 22.31 13.71 7.49
N LEU A 85 23.07 14.37 6.64
CA LEU A 85 24.10 15.32 7.08
C LEU A 85 23.51 16.55 7.77
N SER A 86 22.34 17.00 7.31
CA SER A 86 21.68 18.17 7.89
C SER A 86 20.90 17.86 9.17
N GLY A 87 20.73 16.57 9.49
CA GLY A 87 19.99 16.15 10.68
C GLY A 87 18.48 16.29 10.56
N ILE A 88 17.96 16.46 9.35
CA ILE A 88 16.52 16.54 9.10
C ILE A 88 15.91 15.14 9.15
N GLU A 89 14.97 14.92 10.07
CA GLU A 89 14.30 13.64 10.26
C GLU A 89 12.88 13.72 9.71
N ILE A 90 12.73 13.53 8.40
CA ILE A 90 11.43 13.45 7.72
C ILE A 90 11.40 12.16 6.95
N ASP A 91 10.33 11.37 7.11
CA ASP A 91 10.20 10.11 6.38
C ASP A 91 9.84 10.35 4.91
N ARG A 92 9.95 9.30 4.11
CA ARG A 92 9.72 9.39 2.66
C ARG A 92 8.27 9.69 2.31
N LYS A 93 7.34 9.23 3.11
CA LYS A 93 5.91 9.49 2.90
C LYS A 93 5.63 10.98 2.98
N VAL A 94 6.09 11.63 4.04
CA VAL A 94 5.90 13.06 4.26
C VAL A 94 6.66 13.89 3.22
N LEU A 95 7.91 13.50 2.90
CA LEU A 95 8.70 14.18 1.87
C LEU A 95 8.01 14.11 0.51
N SER A 96 7.45 12.96 0.16
CA SER A 96 6.72 12.78 -1.09
C SER A 96 5.49 13.68 -1.15
N ASP A 97 4.77 13.82 -0.05
CA ASP A 97 3.61 14.70 0.04
C ASP A 97 4.01 16.17 -0.13
N ILE A 98 5.06 16.59 0.55
CA ILE A 98 5.60 17.96 0.41
C ILE A 98 6.05 18.22 -1.03
N ALA A 99 6.73 17.25 -1.63
CA ALA A 99 7.21 17.37 -3.01
C ALA A 99 6.09 17.58 -4.02
N GLY A 100 4.95 16.90 -3.81
CA GLY A 100 3.81 17.01 -4.72
C GLY A 100 2.91 18.19 -4.46
N ASN A 101 2.70 18.55 -3.20
CA ASN A 101 1.66 19.52 -2.80
C ASN A 101 2.22 20.87 -2.36
N ASP A 102 3.49 20.95 -1.99
CA ASP A 102 4.10 22.18 -1.54
C ASP A 102 5.54 22.32 -2.08
N PRO A 103 5.69 22.71 -3.37
CA PRO A 103 7.01 22.84 -3.98
C PRO A 103 7.90 23.87 -3.29
N VAL A 104 7.32 24.90 -2.70
CA VAL A 104 8.07 25.95 -2.01
C VAL A 104 8.75 25.39 -0.76
N ALA A 105 8.02 24.61 0.04
CA ALA A 105 8.58 23.95 1.22
C ALA A 105 9.66 22.94 0.84
N PHE A 106 9.45 22.18 -0.23
CA PHE A 106 10.44 21.23 -0.74
C PHE A 106 11.72 21.94 -1.17
N LYS A 107 11.58 23.06 -1.86
CA LYS A 107 12.72 23.88 -2.29
C LYS A 107 13.54 24.36 -1.07
N ALA A 108 12.87 24.78 -0.01
CA ALA A 108 13.53 25.19 1.22
C ALA A 108 14.34 24.04 1.84
N ILE A 109 13.79 22.83 1.84
CA ILE A 109 14.49 21.62 2.28
C ILE A 109 15.70 21.33 1.40
N ALA A 110 15.52 21.44 0.08
CA ALA A 110 16.60 21.20 -0.88
C ALA A 110 17.76 22.19 -0.70
N GLU A 111 17.48 23.43 -0.39
CA GLU A 111 18.49 24.44 -0.11
C GLU A 111 19.31 24.09 1.14
N LYS A 112 18.66 23.62 2.20
CA LYS A 112 19.34 23.14 3.41
C LYS A 112 20.21 21.91 3.11
N VAL A 113 19.73 21.03 2.24
CA VAL A 113 20.49 19.84 1.80
C VAL A 113 21.74 20.25 1.04
N ARG A 114 21.61 21.21 0.12
CA ARG A 114 22.77 21.74 -0.62
C ARG A 114 23.82 22.34 0.32
N ALA A 115 23.36 23.11 1.30
CA ALA A 115 24.25 23.72 2.29
C ALA A 115 25.00 22.65 3.08
N ALA A 116 24.33 21.54 3.44
CA ALA A 116 24.95 20.43 4.15
C ALA A 116 25.95 19.65 3.31
N LEU A 117 25.73 19.60 1.97
CA LEU A 117 26.61 18.90 1.04
C LEU A 117 27.85 19.73 0.65
N ALA A 118 27.79 21.02 0.88
CA ALA A 118 28.89 21.91 0.51
C ALA A 118 30.10 21.78 1.48
#